data_50b8914e98075ea1c4c6ee621bbc8e1c
#
_entry.id   50b8914e98075ea1c4c6ee621bbc8e1c
#
_cell.length_a   1.000
_cell.length_b   1.000
_cell.length_c   1.000
_cell.angle_alpha   90.00
_cell.angle_beta   90.00
_cell.angle_gamma   90.00
#
_symmetry.space_group_name_H-M   'P 1'
#
loop_
_entity.id
_entity.type
_entity.pdbx_description
1 polymer ?
#
loop_
_entity_poly.entity_id
_entity_poly.type
_entity_poly.pdbx_seq_one_letter_code
_entity_poly.pdbx_strand_id
1 'polypeptide(L)'
;MLHSKLLHPEILEALARAGHSSKILIADGNYPFSTQLGPNARLVSLNLMPGLVSATQALEAIVSAVPIEDAIIMQPVSSGPYALKEDPPIWADFRTILGAAGYDQPLSRLERFAFFDAAKDHNVALTIATGEQRLYANILLQIGVVFPELISGP
;
A
#
# COMPACT_ATOMS: atom_id res chain seq x y z
N MET A 1 9.77 -23.07 6.58
CA MET A 1 9.31 -21.66 6.60
C MET A 1 10.31 -20.85 5.79
N LEU A 2 9.85 -19.81 5.07
CA LEU A 2 10.74 -18.94 4.28
C LEU A 2 11.59 -18.03 5.18
N HIS A 3 12.79 -17.65 4.74
CA HIS A 3 13.64 -16.64 5.38
C HIS A 3 13.24 -15.22 4.95
N SER A 4 11.96 -14.95 4.85
CA SER A 4 11.40 -13.69 4.35
C SER A 4 10.44 -13.12 5.36
N LYS A 5 10.34 -11.78 5.47
CA LYS A 5 9.31 -11.12 6.27
C LYS A 5 7.92 -11.37 5.68
N LEU A 6 7.81 -11.35 4.35
CA LEU A 6 6.56 -11.63 3.65
C LEU A 6 6.43 -13.15 3.45
N LEU A 7 5.37 -13.74 4.00
CA LEU A 7 5.09 -15.19 3.94
C LEU A 7 3.79 -15.51 3.21
N HIS A 8 2.88 -14.53 3.05
CA HIS A 8 1.54 -14.77 2.50
C HIS A 8 1.62 -15.24 1.04
N PRO A 9 1.15 -16.47 0.71
CA PRO A 9 1.40 -17.08 -0.61
C PRO A 9 0.74 -16.31 -1.75
N GLU A 10 -0.48 -15.81 -1.57
CA GLU A 10 -1.18 -15.07 -2.63
C GLU A 10 -0.56 -13.69 -2.87
N ILE A 11 -0.03 -13.04 -1.83
CA ILE A 11 0.70 -11.78 -1.99
C ILE A 11 2.02 -12.03 -2.72
N LEU A 12 2.77 -13.06 -2.33
CA LEU A 12 4.02 -13.43 -3.00
C LEU A 12 3.78 -13.76 -4.48
N GLU A 13 2.72 -14.51 -4.79
CA GLU A 13 2.35 -14.81 -6.18
C GLU A 13 2.02 -13.53 -6.96
N ALA A 14 1.21 -12.64 -6.41
CA ALA A 14 0.84 -11.38 -7.06
C ALA A 14 2.08 -10.51 -7.33
N LEU A 15 2.98 -10.37 -6.34
CA LEU A 15 4.22 -9.60 -6.49
C LEU A 15 5.18 -10.24 -7.50
N ALA A 16 5.29 -11.57 -7.51
CA ALA A 16 6.14 -12.27 -8.48
C ALA A 16 5.65 -12.14 -9.93
N ARG A 17 4.35 -11.91 -10.13
CA ARG A 17 3.76 -11.65 -11.46
C ARG A 17 3.80 -10.17 -11.84
N ALA A 18 3.80 -9.27 -10.85
CA ALA A 18 3.89 -7.85 -11.06
C ALA A 18 5.29 -7.43 -11.53
N GLY A 19 5.40 -6.28 -12.11
CA GLY A 19 6.67 -5.72 -12.55
C GLY A 19 6.73 -4.22 -12.29
N HIS A 20 7.74 -3.57 -12.85
CA HIS A 20 7.91 -2.13 -12.77
C HIS A 20 6.62 -1.39 -13.17
N SER A 21 6.29 -0.33 -12.47
CA SER A 21 5.09 0.51 -12.62
C SER A 21 3.77 -0.15 -12.21
N SER A 22 3.74 -1.44 -11.91
CA SER A 22 2.56 -2.05 -11.28
C SER A 22 2.33 -1.45 -9.89
N LYS A 23 1.06 -1.35 -9.49
CA LYS A 23 0.68 -0.73 -8.21
C LYS A 23 0.11 -1.74 -7.22
N ILE A 24 0.29 -1.42 -5.95
CA ILE A 24 -0.20 -2.19 -4.80
C ILE A 24 -0.99 -1.24 -3.92
N LEU A 25 -2.27 -1.54 -3.68
CA LEU A 25 -3.08 -0.82 -2.70
C LEU A 25 -3.06 -1.57 -1.37
N ILE A 26 -2.68 -0.87 -0.30
CA ILE A 26 -2.92 -1.27 1.08
C ILE A 26 -4.02 -0.37 1.61
N ALA A 27 -5.16 -0.96 1.98
CA ALA A 27 -6.37 -0.21 2.30
C ALA A 27 -6.82 -0.43 3.75
N ASP A 28 -7.31 0.64 4.37
CA ASP A 28 -7.88 0.59 5.73
C ASP A 28 -9.22 -0.16 5.77
N GLY A 29 -9.72 -0.44 6.97
CA GLY A 29 -10.95 -1.23 7.17
C GLY A 29 -12.24 -0.57 6.68
N ASN A 30 -12.21 0.73 6.35
CA ASN A 30 -13.35 1.47 5.81
C ASN A 30 -13.34 1.55 4.27
N TYR A 31 -12.26 1.08 3.63
CA TYR A 31 -12.13 1.13 2.17
C TYR A 31 -13.12 0.16 1.49
N PRO A 32 -13.79 0.56 0.40
CA PRO A 32 -14.76 -0.28 -0.29
C PRO A 32 -14.09 -1.33 -1.19
N PHE A 33 -13.41 -2.31 -0.62
CA PHE A 33 -12.57 -3.30 -1.31
C PHE A 33 -13.24 -4.00 -2.50
N SER A 34 -14.52 -4.36 -2.35
CA SER A 34 -15.24 -5.15 -3.35
C SER A 34 -15.77 -4.32 -4.51
N THR A 35 -15.95 -3.01 -4.31
CA THR A 35 -16.54 -2.11 -5.31
C THR A 35 -15.57 -1.15 -5.96
N GLN A 36 -14.37 -1.02 -5.39
CA GLN A 36 -13.27 -0.19 -5.90
C GLN A 36 -12.02 -1.05 -6.21
N LEU A 37 -12.24 -2.19 -6.84
CA LEU A 37 -11.19 -3.12 -7.26
C LEU A 37 -10.86 -2.93 -8.74
N GLY A 38 -9.58 -2.81 -9.08
CA GLY A 38 -9.11 -2.74 -10.45
C GLY A 38 -9.30 -4.07 -11.20
N PRO A 39 -9.41 -4.06 -12.53
CA PRO A 39 -9.71 -5.26 -13.32
C PRO A 39 -8.61 -6.33 -13.26
N ASN A 40 -7.37 -5.94 -13.00
CA ASN A 40 -6.22 -6.84 -12.91
C ASN A 40 -5.74 -7.06 -11.47
N ALA A 41 -6.38 -6.41 -10.49
CA ALA A 41 -5.97 -6.51 -9.10
C ALA A 41 -6.46 -7.80 -8.45
N ARG A 42 -5.55 -8.51 -7.80
CA ARG A 42 -5.90 -9.57 -6.87
C ARG A 42 -6.30 -8.95 -5.52
N LEU A 43 -7.46 -9.31 -5.00
CA LEU A 43 -7.87 -8.92 -3.65
C LEU A 43 -7.39 -9.96 -2.64
N VAL A 44 -6.61 -9.54 -1.65
CA VAL A 44 -6.17 -10.36 -0.52
C VAL A 44 -6.69 -9.77 0.77
N SER A 45 -7.49 -10.55 1.50
CA SER A 45 -8.12 -10.12 2.75
C SER A 45 -7.27 -10.53 3.96
N LEU A 46 -6.71 -9.52 4.64
CA LEU A 46 -5.98 -9.66 5.89
C LEU A 46 -6.72 -9.07 7.11
N ASN A 47 -7.96 -8.66 6.91
CA ASN A 47 -8.81 -8.03 7.92
C ASN A 47 -9.42 -9.08 8.85
N LEU A 48 -8.65 -9.56 9.81
CA LEU A 48 -9.10 -10.58 10.79
C LEU A 48 -10.08 -10.00 11.82
N MET A 49 -9.78 -8.82 12.34
CA MET A 49 -10.57 -8.10 13.35
C MET A 49 -10.13 -6.64 13.37
N PRO A 50 -10.89 -5.72 14.02
CA PRO A 50 -10.49 -4.33 14.13
C PRO A 50 -9.05 -4.15 14.64
N GLY A 51 -8.22 -3.44 13.87
CA GLY A 51 -6.81 -3.20 14.14
C GLY A 51 -5.85 -4.31 13.70
N LEU A 52 -6.33 -5.45 13.18
CA LEU A 52 -5.49 -6.59 12.82
C LEU A 52 -5.95 -7.25 11.50
N VAL A 53 -5.07 -7.38 10.54
CA VAL A 53 -3.71 -6.87 10.39
C VAL A 53 -3.78 -5.37 10.12
N SER A 54 -2.85 -4.58 10.68
CA SER A 54 -2.79 -3.13 10.43
C SER A 54 -2.19 -2.81 9.05
N ALA A 55 -2.46 -1.61 8.56
CA ALA A 55 -1.87 -1.13 7.31
C ALA A 55 -0.33 -1.01 7.41
N THR A 56 0.18 -0.63 8.58
CA THR A 56 1.64 -0.54 8.82
C THR A 56 2.31 -1.91 8.79
N GLN A 57 1.70 -2.94 9.39
CA GLN A 57 2.21 -4.32 9.32
C GLN A 57 2.23 -4.84 7.88
N ALA A 58 1.17 -4.58 7.12
CA ALA A 58 1.14 -4.94 5.70
C ALA A 58 2.22 -4.20 4.91
N LEU A 59 2.39 -2.89 5.15
CA LEU A 59 3.42 -2.09 4.47
C LEU A 59 4.83 -2.61 4.75
N GLU A 60 5.18 -2.90 6.02
CA GLU A 60 6.48 -3.47 6.38
C GLU A 60 6.78 -4.77 5.64
N ALA A 61 5.78 -5.64 5.48
CA ALA A 61 5.93 -6.89 4.75
C ALA A 61 6.16 -6.64 3.24
N ILE A 62 5.39 -5.74 2.63
CA ILE A 62 5.48 -5.42 1.19
C ILE A 62 6.82 -4.78 0.85
N VAL A 63 7.27 -3.75 1.57
CA VAL A 63 8.53 -3.07 1.26
C VAL A 63 9.77 -3.93 1.51
N SER A 64 9.62 -5.04 2.24
CA SER A 64 10.69 -6.04 2.38
C SER A 64 10.86 -6.92 1.14
N ALA A 65 9.90 -6.91 0.22
CA ALA A 65 9.85 -7.82 -0.93
C ALA A 65 10.05 -7.09 -2.28
N VAL A 66 9.65 -5.81 -2.39
CA VAL A 66 9.73 -5.05 -3.64
C VAL A 66 10.25 -3.64 -3.40
N PRO A 67 11.01 -3.07 -4.35
CA PRO A 67 11.40 -1.66 -4.29
C PRO A 67 10.20 -0.76 -4.58
N ILE A 68 10.14 0.40 -3.92
CA ILE A 68 9.06 1.37 -4.10
C ILE A 68 9.62 2.59 -4.86
N GLU A 69 8.92 2.99 -5.92
CA GLU A 69 9.23 4.14 -6.75
C GLU A 69 8.34 5.35 -6.44
N ASP A 70 7.09 5.12 -6.08
CA ASP A 70 6.15 6.16 -5.63
C ASP A 70 5.21 5.61 -4.55
N ALA A 71 4.84 6.48 -3.62
CA ALA A 71 3.92 6.18 -2.53
C ALA A 71 2.85 7.28 -2.46
N ILE A 72 1.61 6.91 -2.75
CA ILE A 72 0.50 7.83 -2.94
C ILE A 72 -0.52 7.64 -1.82
N ILE A 73 -0.96 8.73 -1.21
CA ILE A 73 -1.96 8.75 -0.15
C ILE A 73 -3.21 9.50 -0.56
N MET A 74 -4.33 9.15 0.10
CA MET A 74 -5.61 9.83 -0.10
C MET A 74 -5.66 11.11 0.74
N GLN A 75 -5.74 12.27 0.10
CA GLN A 75 -5.89 13.56 0.77
C GLN A 75 -7.23 13.60 1.53
N PRO A 76 -7.24 13.94 2.83
CA PRO A 76 -8.48 14.18 3.56
C PRO A 76 -9.31 15.31 2.93
N VAL A 77 -10.63 15.17 3.03
CA VAL A 77 -11.54 16.25 2.61
C VAL A 77 -11.35 17.46 3.51
N SER A 78 -11.55 18.67 2.95
CA SER A 78 -11.36 19.94 3.65
C SER A 78 -12.54 20.37 4.52
N SER A 79 -13.72 19.74 4.34
CA SER A 79 -14.94 20.08 5.06
C SER A 79 -15.85 18.85 5.24
N GLY A 80 -16.81 18.97 6.15
CA GLY A 80 -17.76 17.89 6.45
C GLY A 80 -17.29 16.97 7.58
N PRO A 81 -18.04 15.88 7.84
CA PRO A 81 -17.83 15.02 9.01
C PRO A 81 -16.53 14.21 8.97
N TYR A 82 -15.89 14.09 7.82
CA TYR A 82 -14.64 13.34 7.63
C TYR A 82 -13.43 14.26 7.40
N ALA A 83 -13.60 15.57 7.57
CA ALA A 83 -12.50 16.53 7.45
C ALA A 83 -11.54 16.38 8.62
N LEU A 84 -10.23 16.46 8.31
CA LEU A 84 -9.18 16.51 9.32
C LEU A 84 -8.51 17.87 9.30
N LYS A 85 -8.15 18.39 10.49
CA LYS A 85 -7.44 19.67 10.64
C LYS A 85 -5.95 19.52 10.37
N GLU A 86 -5.42 18.32 10.61
CA GLU A 86 -4.00 17.99 10.47
C GLU A 86 -3.84 16.73 9.64
N ASP A 87 -2.62 16.46 9.18
CA ASP A 87 -2.29 15.22 8.48
C ASP A 87 -2.62 14.01 9.36
N PRO A 88 -3.18 12.93 8.79
CA PRO A 88 -3.41 11.69 9.52
C PRO A 88 -2.13 11.19 10.18
N PRO A 89 -2.16 10.84 11.49
CA PRO A 89 -0.95 10.41 12.21
C PRO A 89 -0.24 9.21 11.58
N ILE A 90 -0.98 8.29 10.96
CA ILE A 90 -0.42 7.12 10.28
C ILE A 90 0.54 7.47 9.13
N TRP A 91 0.43 8.66 8.54
CA TRP A 91 1.35 9.06 7.46
C TRP A 91 2.78 9.23 7.97
N ALA A 92 2.98 9.58 9.24
CA ALA A 92 4.31 9.59 9.86
C ALA A 92 4.90 8.17 9.95
N ASP A 93 4.06 7.19 10.31
CA ASP A 93 4.46 5.78 10.34
C ASP A 93 4.81 5.28 8.93
N PHE A 94 4.00 5.63 7.92
CA PHE A 94 4.29 5.28 6.53
C PHE A 94 5.65 5.83 6.07
N ARG A 95 5.94 7.11 6.36
CA ARG A 95 7.25 7.71 6.01
C ARG A 95 8.40 6.99 6.71
N THR A 96 8.24 6.61 7.97
CA THR A 96 9.27 5.89 8.73
C THR A 96 9.55 4.52 8.11
N ILE A 97 8.50 3.76 7.79
CA ILE A 97 8.64 2.41 7.19
C ILE A 97 9.26 2.50 5.78
N LEU A 98 8.77 3.42 4.96
CA LEU A 98 9.27 3.64 3.60
C LEU A 98 10.72 4.10 3.62
N GLY A 99 11.08 5.05 4.50
CA GLY A 99 12.45 5.53 4.66
C GLY A 99 13.43 4.44 5.07
N ALA A 100 13.01 3.55 5.99
CA ALA A 100 13.81 2.38 6.37
C ALA A 100 14.02 1.38 5.23
N ALA A 101 13.12 1.39 4.23
CA ALA A 101 13.21 0.57 3.02
C ALA A 101 13.91 1.28 1.85
N GLY A 102 14.45 2.49 2.06
CA GLY A 102 15.20 3.25 1.06
C GLY A 102 14.36 4.19 0.19
N TYR A 103 13.08 4.38 0.48
CA TYR A 103 12.23 5.37 -0.17
C TYR A 103 12.19 6.65 0.68
N ASP A 104 12.82 7.70 0.22
CA ASP A 104 12.97 8.98 0.93
C ASP A 104 12.23 10.17 0.26
N GLN A 105 11.45 9.87 -0.80
CA GLN A 105 10.66 10.88 -1.48
C GLN A 105 9.42 11.28 -0.66
N PRO A 106 8.88 12.49 -0.85
CA PRO A 106 7.61 12.87 -0.25
C PRO A 106 6.47 11.94 -0.67
N LEU A 107 5.48 11.73 0.22
CA LEU A 107 4.25 11.04 -0.15
C LEU A 107 3.47 11.88 -1.17
N SER A 108 3.18 11.30 -2.33
CA SER A 108 2.29 11.90 -3.32
C SER A 108 0.85 11.93 -2.80
N ARG A 109 0.11 13.01 -3.05
CA ARG A 109 -1.25 13.19 -2.53
C ARG A 109 -2.25 13.25 -3.67
N LEU A 110 -3.31 12.45 -3.58
CA LEU A 110 -4.45 12.54 -4.48
C LEU A 110 -5.71 12.88 -3.71
N GLU A 111 -6.55 13.71 -4.29
CA GLU A 111 -7.91 13.95 -3.81
C GLU A 111 -8.67 12.61 -3.80
N ARG A 112 -9.68 12.49 -2.94
CA ARG A 112 -10.40 11.23 -2.66
C ARG A 112 -10.86 10.49 -3.92
N PHE A 113 -11.52 11.18 -4.85
CA PHE A 113 -12.05 10.54 -6.06
C PHE A 113 -10.94 10.16 -7.04
N ALA A 114 -9.92 11.02 -7.18
CA ALA A 114 -8.73 10.72 -7.97
C ALA A 114 -7.95 9.53 -7.40
N PHE A 115 -7.92 9.39 -6.06
CA PHE A 115 -7.33 8.21 -5.41
C PHE A 115 -8.12 6.94 -5.73
N PHE A 116 -9.46 6.97 -5.65
CA PHE A 116 -10.29 5.83 -6.03
C PHE A 116 -10.09 5.44 -7.50
N ASP A 117 -9.98 6.41 -8.39
CA ASP A 117 -9.72 6.13 -9.81
C ASP A 117 -8.34 5.50 -10.01
N ALA A 118 -7.30 6.01 -9.34
CA ALA A 118 -5.97 5.42 -9.38
C ALA A 118 -5.92 4.00 -8.77
N ALA A 119 -6.68 3.77 -7.69
CA ALA A 119 -6.71 2.49 -6.98
C ALA A 119 -7.46 1.38 -7.74
N LYS A 120 -8.30 1.72 -8.70
CA LYS A 120 -9.02 0.77 -9.56
C LYS A 120 -8.53 0.74 -11.01
N ASP A 121 -7.42 1.38 -11.29
CA ASP A 121 -6.83 1.39 -12.63
C ASP A 121 -6.29 0.00 -13.01
N HIS A 122 -6.11 -0.23 -14.31
CA HIS A 122 -5.65 -1.51 -14.88
C HIS A 122 -4.22 -1.89 -14.44
N ASN A 123 -3.41 -0.92 -13.99
CA ASN A 123 -2.04 -1.16 -13.52
C ASN A 123 -1.95 -1.57 -12.03
N VAL A 124 -3.08 -1.63 -11.32
CA VAL A 124 -3.10 -2.16 -9.94
C VAL A 124 -3.11 -3.68 -10.00
N ALA A 125 -2.05 -4.30 -9.49
CA ALA A 125 -1.86 -5.76 -9.49
C ALA A 125 -2.37 -6.43 -8.21
N LEU A 126 -2.44 -5.68 -7.10
CA LEU A 126 -2.75 -6.21 -5.78
C LEU A 126 -3.50 -5.17 -4.94
N THR A 127 -4.58 -5.59 -4.30
CA THR A 127 -5.29 -4.85 -3.27
C THR A 127 -5.31 -5.66 -1.98
N ILE A 128 -4.76 -5.10 -0.91
CA ILE A 128 -4.72 -5.73 0.41
C ILE A 128 -5.76 -5.06 1.31
N ALA A 129 -6.77 -5.81 1.70
CA ALA A 129 -7.76 -5.39 2.68
C ALA A 129 -7.21 -5.62 4.08
N THR A 130 -7.05 -4.57 4.88
CA THR A 130 -6.57 -4.66 6.27
C THR A 130 -7.66 -4.39 7.29
N GLY A 131 -7.38 -4.72 8.56
CA GLY A 131 -8.22 -4.33 9.69
C GLY A 131 -7.87 -2.96 10.28
N GLU A 132 -7.11 -2.12 9.57
CA GLU A 132 -6.70 -0.80 10.04
C GLU A 132 -7.89 0.09 10.36
N GLN A 133 -7.89 0.69 11.55
CA GLN A 133 -8.98 1.54 12.03
C GLN A 133 -8.72 3.04 11.87
N ARG A 134 -7.45 3.45 11.71
CA ARG A 134 -7.11 4.86 11.55
C ARG A 134 -7.65 5.40 10.23
N LEU A 135 -8.17 6.60 10.25
CA LEU A 135 -8.74 7.25 9.07
C LEU A 135 -7.66 7.62 8.05
N TYR A 136 -8.00 7.55 6.77
CA TYR A 136 -7.10 7.87 5.65
C TYR A 136 -5.80 7.06 5.67
N ALA A 137 -5.88 5.82 6.14
CA ALA A 137 -4.78 4.88 6.22
C ALA A 137 -4.64 4.03 4.93
N ASN A 138 -5.01 4.62 3.81
CA ASN A 138 -4.87 4.00 2.49
C ASN A 138 -3.59 4.49 1.83
N ILE A 139 -2.80 3.56 1.30
CA ILE A 139 -1.58 3.88 0.56
C ILE A 139 -1.51 3.04 -0.72
N LEU A 140 -1.27 3.72 -1.84
CA LEU A 140 -1.07 3.12 -3.15
C LEU A 140 0.41 3.22 -3.51
N LEU A 141 1.07 2.08 -3.62
CA LEU A 141 2.51 1.98 -3.89
C LEU A 141 2.75 1.65 -5.36
N GLN A 142 3.75 2.27 -5.98
CA GLN A 142 4.23 1.90 -7.29
C GLN A 142 5.54 1.13 -7.17
N ILE A 143 5.61 -0.04 -7.83
CA ILE A 143 6.80 -0.89 -7.83
C ILE A 143 7.86 -0.26 -8.72
N GLY A 144 9.07 -0.16 -8.19
CA GLY A 144 10.26 0.32 -8.88
C GLY A 144 11.04 -0.79 -9.59
N VAL A 145 12.32 -0.52 -9.82
CA VAL A 145 13.26 -1.43 -10.51
C VAL A 145 14.33 -1.91 -9.55
N VAL A 146 14.66 -3.19 -9.60
CA VAL A 146 15.84 -3.76 -8.93
C VAL A 146 17.02 -3.73 -9.90
N PHE A 147 18.09 -3.05 -9.53
CA PHE A 147 19.32 -3.01 -10.32
C PHE A 147 20.21 -4.22 -10.01
N PRO A 148 20.90 -4.79 -11.01
CA PRO A 148 21.72 -6.00 -10.82
C PRO A 148 22.79 -5.87 -9.72
N GLU A 149 23.36 -4.71 -9.52
CA GLU A 149 24.38 -4.43 -8.50
C GLU A 149 23.86 -4.65 -7.06
N LEU A 150 22.54 -4.55 -6.86
CA LEU A 150 21.90 -4.76 -5.55
C LEU A 150 21.61 -6.23 -5.26
N ILE A 151 21.75 -7.11 -6.26
CA ILE A 151 21.49 -8.56 -6.13
C ILE A 151 22.80 -9.30 -5.78
N SER A 152 23.96 -8.68 -5.99
CA SER A 152 25.28 -9.29 -5.78
C SER A 152 25.78 -9.19 -4.33
N GLY A 153 24.91 -9.40 -3.36
CA GLY A 153 25.31 -9.66 -1.97
C GLY A 153 25.70 -11.13 -1.80
N PRO A 154 26.62 -11.46 -0.86
CA PRO A 154 27.05 -12.82 -0.63
C PRO A 154 25.93 -13.72 -0.12
#